data_0b5a6f3a7e17f5a0dbf067843a3125ce
#
_entry.id   0b5a6f3a7e17f5a0dbf067843a3125ce
#
_cell.length_a   1.000
_cell.length_b   1.000
_cell.length_c   1.000
_cell.angle_alpha   90.00
_cell.angle_beta   90.00
_cell.angle_gamma   90.00
#
_symmetry.space_group_name_H-M   'P 1'
#
loop_
_entity.id
_entity.type
_entity.pdbx_description
1 polymer ?
#
loop_
_entity_poly.entity_id
_entity_poly.type
_entity_poly.pdbx_seq_one_letter_code
_entity_poly.pdbx_strand_id
1 'polypeptide(L)'
;VAPNSAPPVCRVMDFGKFLYERTKKEREARKQQTKIEVKEIRLRPKTNDAHRMYKVDDARRWLEHGMKVRVTIRFRGREITYPELALEDLKEIAQELAEVSSVEQAPAIEGRGMSMMLVPSRGKKKLVPKESAEVKSAEVVS
;
A
#
# COMPACT_ATOMS: atom_id res chain seq x y z
N VAL A 1 18.71 20.16 -27.72
CA VAL A 1 18.59 19.08 -26.74
C VAL A 1 17.98 19.56 -25.43
N ALA A 2 18.35 20.73 -24.99
CA ALA A 2 17.77 21.36 -23.80
C ALA A 2 17.36 22.81 -24.12
N PRO A 3 16.20 23.01 -24.78
CA PRO A 3 15.80 24.36 -25.22
C PRO A 3 15.45 25.29 -24.06
N ASN A 4 15.12 24.76 -22.90
CA ASN A 4 14.76 25.55 -21.73
C ASN A 4 15.94 25.90 -20.82
N SER A 5 17.14 25.39 -21.10
CA SER A 5 18.30 25.77 -20.33
C SER A 5 18.88 27.12 -20.84
N ALA A 6 19.49 27.86 -19.94
CA ALA A 6 20.12 29.14 -20.29
C ALA A 6 21.65 29.02 -20.11
N PRO A 7 22.46 28.98 -21.19
CA PRO A 7 22.07 29.02 -22.60
C PRO A 7 21.50 27.67 -23.11
N PRO A 8 20.69 27.68 -24.19
CA PRO A 8 20.19 26.44 -24.76
C PRO A 8 21.30 25.57 -25.32
N VAL A 9 21.25 24.29 -24.98
CA VAL A 9 22.26 23.33 -25.40
C VAL A 9 21.85 22.65 -26.69
N CYS A 10 22.69 22.81 -27.73
CA CYS A 10 22.51 22.16 -29.02
C CYS A 10 23.60 21.10 -29.22
N ARG A 11 23.20 19.97 -29.79
CA ARG A 11 24.12 18.88 -30.11
C ARG A 11 23.91 18.44 -31.54
N VAL A 12 24.99 18.37 -32.30
CA VAL A 12 24.92 17.86 -33.67
C VAL A 12 24.87 16.34 -33.61
N MET A 13 23.77 15.78 -34.07
CA MET A 13 23.56 14.34 -34.12
C MET A 13 22.58 13.98 -35.23
N ASP A 14 22.57 12.71 -35.61
CA ASP A 14 21.59 12.20 -36.55
C ASP A 14 20.21 12.16 -35.86
N PHE A 15 19.25 12.91 -36.42
CA PHE A 15 17.90 13.04 -35.85
C PHE A 15 17.16 11.71 -35.81
N GLY A 16 17.33 10.86 -36.82
CA GLY A 16 16.69 9.54 -36.85
C GLY A 16 17.16 8.63 -35.71
N LYS A 17 18.47 8.61 -35.44
CA LYS A 17 19.03 7.86 -34.32
C LYS A 17 18.57 8.42 -32.97
N PHE A 18 18.54 9.73 -32.85
CA PHE A 18 18.09 10.38 -31.63
C PHE A 18 16.66 10.03 -31.29
N LEU A 19 15.77 10.08 -32.26
CA LEU A 19 14.36 9.67 -32.07
C LEU A 19 14.24 8.21 -31.71
N TYR A 20 15.00 7.34 -32.37
CA TYR A 20 14.98 5.91 -32.09
C TYR A 20 15.42 5.61 -30.66
N GLU A 21 16.54 6.18 -30.25
CA GLU A 21 17.06 6.00 -28.88
C GLU A 21 16.08 6.54 -27.82
N ARG A 22 15.49 7.70 -28.08
CA ARG A 22 14.51 8.31 -27.20
C ARG A 22 13.27 7.42 -27.06
N THR A 23 12.75 6.91 -28.18
CA THR A 23 11.61 6.01 -28.19
C THR A 23 11.93 4.71 -27.46
N LYS A 24 13.13 4.17 -27.65
CA LYS A 24 13.59 2.97 -26.98
C LYS A 24 13.66 3.17 -25.46
N LYS A 25 14.23 4.28 -25.00
CA LYS A 25 14.30 4.62 -23.58
C LYS A 25 12.92 4.78 -22.97
N GLU A 26 12.00 5.42 -23.67
CA GLU A 26 10.62 5.57 -23.22
C GLU A 26 9.91 4.22 -23.08
N ARG A 27 10.10 3.31 -24.03
CA ARG A 27 9.53 1.95 -23.95
C ARG A 27 10.09 1.17 -22.80
N GLU A 28 11.39 1.22 -22.57
CA GLU A 28 12.04 0.57 -21.43
C GLU A 28 11.55 1.14 -20.09
N ALA A 29 11.44 2.47 -20.01
CA ALA A 29 10.92 3.14 -18.83
C ALA A 29 9.47 2.71 -18.53
N ARG A 30 8.63 2.61 -19.56
CA ARG A 30 7.25 2.13 -19.39
C ARG A 30 7.18 0.67 -18.94
N LYS A 31 8.06 -0.19 -19.44
CA LYS A 31 8.11 -1.60 -19.01
C LYS A 31 8.56 -1.74 -17.57
N GLN A 32 9.48 -0.91 -17.14
CA GLN A 32 9.98 -0.90 -15.76
C GLN A 32 9.02 -0.20 -14.80
N GLN A 33 8.14 0.63 -15.33
CA GLN A 33 7.15 1.34 -14.53
C GLN A 33 6.09 0.38 -14.02
N THR A 34 6.16 0.08 -12.73
CA THR A 34 5.15 -0.73 -12.06
C THR A 34 3.96 0.17 -11.77
N LYS A 35 2.81 -0.15 -12.34
CA LYS A 35 1.58 0.55 -11.99
C LYS A 35 1.19 0.17 -10.57
N ILE A 36 1.17 1.15 -9.69
CA ILE A 36 0.70 0.95 -8.33
C ILE A 36 -0.83 1.01 -8.38
N GLU A 37 -1.46 -0.13 -8.27
CA GLU A 37 -2.91 -0.23 -8.19
C GLU A 37 -3.35 -0.41 -6.74
N VAL A 38 -4.50 0.13 -6.42
CA VAL A 38 -5.13 -0.07 -5.12
C VAL A 38 -6.11 -1.22 -5.23
N LYS A 39 -5.83 -2.31 -4.55
CA LYS A 39 -6.72 -3.47 -4.46
C LYS A 39 -7.56 -3.35 -3.21
N GLU A 40 -8.83 -3.65 -3.31
CA GLU A 40 -9.76 -3.60 -2.18
C GLU A 40 -10.18 -4.99 -1.77
N ILE A 41 -10.08 -5.26 -0.47
CA ILE A 41 -10.58 -6.49 0.15
C ILE A 41 -11.76 -6.10 1.03
N ARG A 42 -12.88 -6.75 0.79
CA ARG A 42 -14.08 -6.54 1.60
C ARG A 42 -14.31 -7.75 2.50
N LEU A 43 -14.42 -7.48 3.76
CA LEU A 43 -14.67 -8.47 4.79
C LEU A 43 -15.99 -8.15 5.52
N ARG A 44 -16.46 -9.11 6.28
CA ARG A 44 -17.60 -8.94 7.19
C ARG A 44 -17.13 -9.27 8.60
N PRO A 45 -17.71 -8.67 9.64
CA PRO A 45 -17.31 -8.90 11.03
C PRO A 45 -17.35 -10.37 11.48
N LYS A 46 -18.27 -11.15 10.89
CA LYS A 46 -18.42 -12.57 11.19
C LYS A 46 -17.91 -13.47 10.06
N THR A 47 -16.81 -13.09 9.43
CA THR A 47 -16.23 -13.88 8.36
C THR A 47 -15.58 -15.13 8.96
N ASN A 48 -15.80 -16.27 8.31
CA ASN A 48 -15.17 -17.53 8.68
C ASN A 48 -13.64 -17.39 8.54
N ASP A 49 -12.90 -17.95 9.47
CA ASP A 49 -11.43 -17.86 9.50
C ASP A 49 -10.77 -18.34 8.21
N ALA A 50 -11.32 -19.38 7.58
CA ALA A 50 -10.81 -19.89 6.31
C ALA A 50 -10.89 -18.83 5.20
N HIS A 51 -12.02 -18.17 5.06
CA HIS A 51 -12.19 -17.10 4.08
C HIS A 51 -11.31 -15.91 4.38
N ARG A 52 -11.12 -15.60 5.64
CA ARG A 52 -10.24 -14.54 6.09
C ARG A 52 -8.79 -14.83 5.70
N MET A 53 -8.33 -16.05 5.91
CA MET A 53 -6.97 -16.48 5.55
C MET A 53 -6.73 -16.38 4.05
N TYR A 54 -7.67 -16.80 3.21
CA TYR A 54 -7.55 -16.65 1.75
C TYR A 54 -7.39 -15.20 1.35
N LYS A 55 -8.17 -14.31 1.93
CA LYS A 55 -8.10 -12.88 1.61
C LYS A 55 -6.81 -12.24 2.12
N VAL A 56 -6.31 -12.69 3.26
CA VAL A 56 -5.02 -12.23 3.78
C VAL A 56 -3.87 -12.70 2.88
N ASP A 57 -3.93 -13.93 2.38
CA ASP A 57 -2.95 -14.45 1.44
C ASP A 57 -2.96 -13.68 0.12
N ASP A 58 -4.15 -13.37 -0.41
CA ASP A 58 -4.27 -12.54 -1.60
C ASP A 58 -3.69 -11.14 -1.37
N ALA A 59 -3.98 -10.54 -0.22
CA ALA A 59 -3.42 -9.25 0.15
C ALA A 59 -1.90 -9.29 0.21
N ARG A 60 -1.34 -10.36 0.79
CA ARG A 60 0.11 -10.56 0.86
C ARG A 60 0.72 -10.60 -0.53
N ARG A 61 0.14 -11.34 -1.46
CA ARG A 61 0.59 -11.40 -2.85
C ARG A 61 0.60 -10.03 -3.50
N TRP A 62 -0.49 -9.28 -3.35
CA TRP A 62 -0.59 -7.93 -3.93
C TRP A 62 0.44 -6.97 -3.34
N LEU A 63 0.66 -7.05 -2.03
CA LEU A 63 1.68 -6.23 -1.35
C LEU A 63 3.10 -6.59 -1.78
N GLU A 64 3.39 -7.88 -1.98
CA GLU A 64 4.67 -8.34 -2.51
C GLU A 64 4.93 -7.83 -3.92
N HIS A 65 3.87 -7.68 -4.73
CA HIS A 65 3.96 -7.12 -6.08
C HIS A 65 4.04 -5.57 -6.10
N GLY A 66 3.99 -4.93 -4.95
CA GLY A 66 4.08 -3.49 -4.83
C GLY A 66 2.76 -2.74 -4.95
N MET A 67 1.64 -3.44 -4.84
CA MET A 67 0.31 -2.84 -4.88
C MET A 67 -0.14 -2.41 -3.49
N LYS A 68 -0.95 -1.36 -3.43
CA LYS A 68 -1.61 -0.95 -2.19
C LYS A 68 -2.86 -1.79 -1.96
N VAL A 69 -3.13 -2.13 -0.71
CA VAL A 69 -4.31 -2.91 -0.35
C VAL A 69 -5.17 -2.11 0.62
N ARG A 70 -6.43 -1.97 0.26
CA ARG A 70 -7.44 -1.38 1.14
C ARG A 70 -8.26 -2.50 1.74
N VAL A 71 -8.26 -2.62 3.04
CA VAL A 71 -9.08 -3.58 3.76
C VAL A 71 -10.31 -2.88 4.29
N THR A 72 -11.48 -3.31 3.85
CA THR A 72 -12.75 -2.71 4.24
C THR A 72 -13.62 -3.76 4.91
N ILE A 73 -14.13 -3.45 6.10
CA ILE A 73 -15.11 -4.29 6.80
C ILE A 73 -16.45 -3.58 6.74
N ARG A 74 -17.44 -4.24 6.14
CA ARG A 74 -18.78 -3.70 6.05
C ARG A 74 -19.67 -4.25 7.17
N PHE A 75 -20.33 -3.34 7.85
CA PHE A 75 -21.33 -3.69 8.87
C PHE A 75 -22.70 -3.86 8.27
N ARG A 76 -23.44 -4.82 8.79
CA ARG A 76 -24.87 -5.01 8.47
C ARG A 76 -25.72 -4.63 9.68
N GLY A 77 -26.69 -3.74 9.49
CA GLY A 77 -27.69 -3.41 10.50
C GLY A 77 -27.10 -3.08 11.86
N ARG A 78 -27.35 -3.94 12.84
CA ARG A 78 -26.93 -3.73 14.23
C ARG A 78 -25.41 -3.86 14.45
N GLU A 79 -24.67 -4.41 13.51
CA GLU A 79 -23.21 -4.57 13.65
C GLU A 79 -22.47 -3.24 13.75
N ILE A 80 -23.10 -2.15 13.28
CA ILE A 80 -22.56 -0.79 13.39
C ILE A 80 -22.36 -0.39 14.86
N THR A 81 -23.15 -0.95 15.78
CA THR A 81 -23.03 -0.65 17.21
C THR A 81 -21.80 -1.28 17.86
N TYR A 82 -21.14 -2.21 17.17
CA TYR A 82 -19.97 -2.90 17.66
C TYR A 82 -18.74 -2.70 16.75
N PRO A 83 -18.25 -1.46 16.60
CA PRO A 83 -17.10 -1.21 15.74
C PRO A 83 -15.80 -1.78 16.30
N GLU A 84 -15.75 -2.09 17.58
CA GLU A 84 -14.58 -2.62 18.28
C GLU A 84 -14.12 -3.96 17.70
N LEU A 85 -15.05 -4.86 17.36
CA LEU A 85 -14.73 -6.15 16.77
C LEU A 85 -14.05 -5.99 15.41
N ALA A 86 -14.55 -5.06 14.59
CA ALA A 86 -13.94 -4.76 13.30
C ALA A 86 -12.54 -4.16 13.47
N LEU A 87 -12.37 -3.30 14.45
CA LEU A 87 -11.09 -2.69 14.76
C LEU A 87 -10.05 -3.75 15.14
N GLU A 88 -10.43 -4.71 15.98
CA GLU A 88 -9.57 -5.83 16.37
C GLU A 88 -9.20 -6.69 15.16
N ASP A 89 -10.16 -7.03 14.31
CA ASP A 89 -9.93 -7.80 13.10
C ASP A 89 -8.96 -7.09 12.16
N LEU A 90 -9.11 -5.79 11.97
CA LEU A 90 -8.21 -5.01 11.14
C LEU A 90 -6.80 -4.94 11.73
N LYS A 91 -6.69 -4.80 13.05
CA LYS A 91 -5.40 -4.82 13.74
C LYS A 91 -4.69 -6.16 13.60
N GLU A 92 -5.41 -7.25 13.73
CA GLU A 92 -4.86 -8.59 13.53
C GLU A 92 -4.35 -8.78 12.11
N ILE A 93 -5.13 -8.36 11.12
CA ILE A 93 -4.71 -8.41 9.70
C ILE A 93 -3.46 -7.56 9.48
N ALA A 94 -3.41 -6.38 10.06
CA ALA A 94 -2.24 -5.52 9.96
C ALA A 94 -1.00 -6.17 10.58
N GLN A 95 -1.15 -6.85 11.71
CA GLN A 95 -0.05 -7.58 12.34
C GLN A 95 0.43 -8.76 11.50
N GLU A 96 -0.49 -9.52 10.92
CA GLU A 96 -0.15 -10.64 10.03
C GLU A 96 0.60 -10.18 8.79
N LEU A 97 0.24 -9.01 8.26
CA LEU A 97 0.85 -8.43 7.08
C LEU A 97 1.97 -7.43 7.39
N ALA A 98 2.33 -7.25 8.66
CA ALA A 98 3.37 -6.31 9.07
C ALA A 98 4.74 -6.61 8.46
N GLU A 99 5.00 -7.87 8.13
CA GLU A 99 6.25 -8.27 7.48
C GLU A 99 6.41 -7.71 6.06
N VAL A 100 5.30 -7.61 5.34
CA VAL A 100 5.30 -7.20 3.92
C VAL A 100 4.66 -5.84 3.69
N SER A 101 4.04 -5.26 4.71
CA SER A 101 3.33 -3.99 4.57
C SER A 101 3.48 -3.09 5.79
N SER A 102 3.18 -1.81 5.59
CA SER A 102 3.03 -0.85 6.66
C SER A 102 1.65 -0.20 6.57
N VAL A 103 1.13 0.25 7.70
CA VAL A 103 -0.16 0.92 7.74
C VAL A 103 0.02 2.37 7.31
N GLU A 104 -0.51 2.73 6.15
CA GLU A 104 -0.52 4.11 5.66
C GLU A 104 -1.60 4.91 6.37
N GLN A 105 -2.77 4.31 6.52
CA GLN A 105 -3.91 4.94 7.13
C GLN A 105 -4.50 4.03 8.19
N ALA A 106 -4.61 4.52 9.41
CA ALA A 106 -5.17 3.78 10.53
C ALA A 106 -6.64 3.40 10.27
N PRO A 107 -7.14 2.32 10.90
CA PRO A 107 -8.54 1.96 10.77
C PRO A 107 -9.45 3.12 11.15
N ALA A 108 -10.34 3.50 10.23
CA ALA A 108 -11.28 4.58 10.41
C ALA A 108 -12.67 4.17 9.93
N ILE A 109 -13.68 4.68 10.61
CA ILE A 109 -15.06 4.42 10.25
C ILE A 109 -15.44 5.29 9.06
N GLU A 110 -15.88 4.67 7.97
CA GLU A 110 -16.39 5.34 6.78
C GLU A 110 -17.79 4.83 6.47
N GLY A 111 -18.80 5.66 6.69
CA GLY A 111 -20.18 5.27 6.42
C GLY A 111 -20.60 4.02 7.22
N ARG A 112 -20.97 2.96 6.50
CA ARG A 112 -21.39 1.69 7.10
C ARG A 112 -20.26 0.67 7.22
N GLY A 113 -19.02 1.12 7.27
CA GLY A 113 -17.90 0.23 7.34
C GLY A 113 -16.69 0.88 7.98
N MET A 114 -15.67 0.07 8.16
CA MET A 114 -14.37 0.51 8.64
C MET A 114 -13.34 0.12 7.60
N SER A 115 -12.45 1.05 7.25
CA SER A 115 -11.43 0.80 6.25
C SER A 115 -10.04 1.13 6.78
N MET A 116 -9.06 0.42 6.25
CA MET A 116 -7.65 0.59 6.56
C MET A 116 -6.85 0.49 5.26
N MET A 117 -5.84 1.32 5.12
CA MET A 117 -4.96 1.28 3.95
C MET A 117 -3.61 0.70 4.32
N LEU A 118 -3.17 -0.29 3.56
CA LEU A 118 -1.86 -0.90 3.69
C LEU A 118 -1.02 -0.58 2.46
N VAL A 119 0.23 -0.22 2.70
CA VAL A 119 1.22 0.09 1.67
C VAL A 119 2.31 -0.97 1.70
N PRO A 120 2.81 -1.43 0.54
CA PRO A 120 3.90 -2.39 0.52
C PRO A 120 5.16 -1.78 1.14
N SER A 121 5.76 -2.52 2.07
CA SER A 121 6.95 -2.11 2.80
C SER A 121 8.16 -2.91 2.31
N ARG A 122 8.86 -2.40 1.32
CA ARG A 122 10.10 -3.01 0.85
C ARG A 122 11.28 -2.50 1.66
N GLY A 123 11.85 -3.37 2.47
CA GLY A 123 13.07 -3.07 3.21
C GLY A 123 12.94 -2.13 4.41
N LYS A 124 11.75 -1.58 4.66
CA LYS A 124 11.49 -0.68 5.79
C LYS A 124 10.66 -1.33 6.91
N LYS A 125 10.61 -2.63 6.90
CA LYS A 125 9.82 -3.42 7.86
C LYS A 125 10.16 -3.13 9.32
N LYS A 126 11.40 -2.78 9.57
CA LYS A 126 11.92 -2.59 10.92
C LYS A 126 11.54 -1.25 11.55
N LEU A 127 11.17 -0.27 10.74
CA LEU A 127 10.88 1.07 11.25
C LEU A 127 9.55 1.16 11.99
N VAL A 128 8.51 0.58 11.42
CA VAL A 128 7.16 0.65 12.00
C VAL A 128 7.06 -0.07 13.35
N PRO A 129 7.56 -1.31 13.48
CA PRO A 129 7.57 -1.96 14.78
C PRO A 129 8.43 -1.26 15.83
N LYS A 130 9.54 -0.66 15.41
CA LYS A 130 10.40 0.10 16.31
C LYS A 130 9.71 1.35 16.84
N GLU A 131 9.06 2.09 15.97
CA GLU A 131 8.34 3.28 16.38
C GLU A 131 7.25 2.97 17.39
N SER A 132 6.48 1.92 17.13
CA SER A 132 5.46 1.50 18.07
C SER A 132 6.04 1.00 19.37
N ALA A 133 7.16 0.31 19.33
CA ALA A 133 7.86 -0.14 20.53
C ALA A 133 8.44 1.04 21.32
N GLU A 134 9.01 2.02 20.65
CA GLU A 134 9.53 3.22 21.27
C GLU A 134 8.42 4.02 21.95
N VAL A 135 7.30 4.18 21.27
CA VAL A 135 6.13 4.87 21.85
C VAL A 135 5.63 4.13 23.10
N LYS A 136 5.54 2.80 23.03
CA LYS A 136 5.13 2.00 24.19
C LYS A 136 6.13 2.08 25.33
N SER A 137 7.41 2.05 25.03
CA SER A 137 8.43 2.19 26.06
C SER A 137 8.44 3.57 26.68
N ALA A 138 8.18 4.62 25.90
CA ALA A 138 8.03 5.96 26.42
C ALA A 138 6.82 6.10 27.34
N GLU A 139 5.70 5.47 27.01
CA GLU A 139 4.52 5.42 27.88
C GLU A 139 4.79 4.69 29.18
N VAL A 140 5.51 3.61 29.12
CA VAL A 140 5.87 2.81 30.30
C VAL A 140 6.81 3.59 31.23
N VAL A 141 7.74 4.34 30.66
CA VAL A 141 8.71 5.14 31.42
C VAL A 141 8.07 6.38 32.03
N SER A 142 7.11 6.95 31.35
CA SER A 142 6.38 8.13 31.83
C SER A 142 5.33 7.77 32.87
#